data_3573382b13a5cc8aa60a80fcf1c28689
#
_entry.id   3573382b13a5cc8aa60a80fcf1c28689
#
_cell.length_a   1.000
_cell.length_b   1.000
_cell.length_c   1.000
_cell.angle_alpha   90.00
_cell.angle_beta   90.00
_cell.angle_gamma   90.00
#
_symmetry.space_group_name_H-M   'P 1'
#
loop_
_entity.id
_entity.type
_entity.pdbx_description
1 polymer ?
#
loop_
_entity_poly.entity_id
_entity_poly.type
_entity_poly.pdbx_seq_one_letter_code
_entity_poly.pdbx_strand_id
1 'polypeptide(L)'
;MGGASRNERRRRQEAVAPRPSVDRVPGSGRKDNRVKVGILVAVVIVVVFATIFVVLNRPWGSSTQATAASYPVAVDGVVVTAGQASAPVTIDVYEDFLCPFCERFETRNADGLTAALNEGKVKVNYHALNILDARTTPPGYSTLAANAALCAVPAGIWPAYHARLFAEQPAEGSAGLTAAQLSAIGTSLGAGPAFTQCVEGNGNAAAITAATAAASANPELQTDGQFGTPTIAVGGRKIDVSDSDWLQTVLAAG
;
A
#
# COMPACT_ATOMS: atom_id res chain seq x y z
N MET A 1 94.75 37.87 6.15
CA MET A 1 94.30 37.58 7.51
C MET A 1 93.61 38.82 8.06
N GLY A 2 92.27 38.78 8.24
CA GLY A 2 91.60 39.97 8.86
C GLY A 2 90.16 40.19 8.39
N GLY A 3 89.31 39.18 8.45
CA GLY A 3 87.89 39.33 8.08
C GLY A 3 86.85 38.90 9.11
N ALA A 4 87.28 38.47 10.27
CA ALA A 4 86.38 37.85 11.29
C ALA A 4 85.93 38.79 12.41
N SER A 5 86.51 39.95 12.59
CA SER A 5 86.21 40.74 13.76
C SER A 5 85.12 41.80 13.61
N ARG A 6 84.64 42.11 12.41
CA ARG A 6 83.58 43.11 12.16
C ARG A 6 82.16 42.56 12.31
N ASN A 7 81.96 41.23 12.08
CA ASN A 7 80.62 40.66 12.16
C ASN A 7 80.17 40.35 13.58
N GLU A 8 81.15 40.15 14.48
CA GLU A 8 80.89 39.86 15.90
C GLU A 8 80.50 41.07 16.73
N ARG A 9 81.00 42.24 16.35
CA ARG A 9 80.63 43.54 16.98
C ARG A 9 79.20 43.97 16.59
N ARG A 10 78.72 43.60 15.39
CA ARG A 10 77.39 43.97 14.94
C ARG A 10 76.32 43.13 15.63
N ARG A 11 76.60 41.86 15.91
CA ARG A 11 75.67 40.98 16.64
C ARG A 11 75.48 41.30 18.11
N ARG A 12 76.46 41.99 18.76
CA ARG A 12 76.33 42.39 20.14
C ARG A 12 75.61 43.74 20.35
N GLN A 13 75.39 44.53 19.31
CA GLN A 13 74.65 45.79 19.39
C GLN A 13 73.14 45.63 19.09
N GLU A 14 72.74 44.54 18.51
CA GLU A 14 71.31 44.24 18.24
C GLU A 14 70.62 43.54 19.42
N ALA A 15 71.28 43.25 20.48
CA ALA A 15 70.74 42.48 21.61
C ALA A 15 70.20 43.28 22.77
N VAL A 16 70.17 44.61 22.70
CA VAL A 16 69.63 45.46 23.78
C VAL A 16 68.71 46.53 23.21
N ALA A 17 67.50 46.12 22.80
CA ALA A 17 66.39 47.03 22.63
C ALA A 17 65.36 46.79 23.75
N PRO A 18 64.86 47.81 24.45
CA PRO A 18 63.87 47.66 25.50
C PRO A 18 62.58 47.24 24.91
N ARG A 19 61.99 46.19 25.49
CA ARG A 19 60.63 45.70 25.12
C ARG A 19 59.61 46.78 25.48
N PRO A 20 58.70 47.18 24.58
CA PRO A 20 57.56 48.00 24.92
C PRO A 20 56.64 47.24 25.90
N SER A 21 56.25 47.90 26.97
CA SER A 21 55.27 47.47 27.91
C SER A 21 53.90 47.35 27.18
N VAL A 22 53.42 46.17 27.05
CA VAL A 22 52.06 45.94 26.51
C VAL A 22 51.07 46.16 27.65
N ASP A 23 50.38 47.29 27.59
CA ASP A 23 49.21 47.55 28.44
C ASP A 23 48.20 46.46 28.25
N ARG A 24 47.80 45.84 29.36
CA ARG A 24 46.72 44.87 29.39
C ARG A 24 45.40 45.54 28.98
N VAL A 25 44.96 45.32 27.78
CA VAL A 25 43.56 45.56 27.36
C VAL A 25 42.66 44.68 28.21
N PRO A 26 41.62 45.20 28.87
CA PRO A 26 40.64 44.37 29.59
C PRO A 26 39.97 43.44 28.62
N GLY A 27 40.02 42.15 28.89
CA GLY A 27 39.40 41.10 28.05
C GLY A 27 37.91 41.36 27.92
N SER A 28 37.47 41.69 26.71
CA SER A 28 36.07 41.77 26.34
C SER A 28 35.46 40.39 26.46
N GLY A 29 34.45 40.29 27.29
CA GLY A 29 33.73 39.06 27.60
C GLY A 29 33.06 38.43 26.38
N ARG A 30 33.78 37.61 25.63
CA ARG A 30 33.31 36.89 24.43
C ARG A 30 32.96 35.42 24.74
N LYS A 31 32.79 35.05 26.02
CA LYS A 31 32.52 33.65 26.44
C LYS A 31 31.04 33.29 26.46
N ASP A 32 30.10 34.22 26.58
CA ASP A 32 28.69 33.88 26.76
C ASP A 32 27.94 33.54 25.47
N ASN A 33 28.37 34.08 24.32
CA ASN A 33 27.65 33.82 23.07
C ASN A 33 27.90 32.43 22.48
N ARG A 34 29.07 31.82 22.71
CA ARG A 34 29.36 30.47 22.21
C ARG A 34 28.56 29.38 22.94
N VAL A 35 28.36 29.57 24.25
CA VAL A 35 27.51 28.65 25.04
C VAL A 35 26.03 28.80 24.65
N LYS A 36 25.56 30.05 24.49
CA LYS A 36 24.18 30.32 24.06
C LYS A 36 23.90 29.78 22.65
N VAL A 37 24.84 29.96 21.71
CA VAL A 37 24.73 29.40 20.35
C VAL A 37 24.77 27.86 20.39
N GLY A 38 25.65 27.26 21.20
CA GLY A 38 25.69 25.80 21.37
C GLY A 38 24.40 25.19 21.93
N ILE A 39 23.78 25.86 22.91
CA ILE A 39 22.48 25.44 23.47
C ILE A 39 21.37 25.58 22.42
N LEU A 40 21.36 26.66 21.66
CA LEU A 40 20.36 26.92 20.63
C LEU A 40 20.42 25.87 19.48
N VAL A 41 21.65 25.52 19.05
CA VAL A 41 21.88 24.47 18.07
C VAL A 41 21.44 23.09 18.60
N ALA A 42 21.77 22.78 19.87
CA ALA A 42 21.33 21.52 20.47
C ALA A 42 19.81 21.42 20.58
N VAL A 43 19.11 22.50 20.94
CA VAL A 43 17.64 22.55 21.00
C VAL A 43 17.04 22.37 19.61
N VAL A 44 17.56 23.02 18.58
CA VAL A 44 17.11 22.87 17.20
C VAL A 44 17.28 21.44 16.73
N ILE A 45 18.42 20.79 17.02
CA ILE A 45 18.65 19.39 16.67
C ILE A 45 17.64 18.48 17.36
N VAL A 46 17.38 18.68 18.65
CA VAL A 46 16.39 17.88 19.40
C VAL A 46 14.98 18.08 18.84
N VAL A 47 14.59 19.30 18.49
CA VAL A 47 13.29 19.58 17.87
C VAL A 47 13.18 18.95 16.50
N VAL A 48 14.23 19.01 15.68
CA VAL A 48 14.26 18.36 14.35
C VAL A 48 14.18 16.84 14.50
N PHE A 49 14.95 16.24 15.42
CA PHE A 49 14.84 14.79 15.67
C PHE A 49 13.48 14.39 16.24
N ALA A 50 12.89 15.18 17.12
CA ALA A 50 11.56 14.95 17.66
C ALA A 50 10.48 15.07 16.57
N THR A 51 10.59 16.05 15.67
CA THR A 51 9.64 16.18 14.53
C THR A 51 9.80 15.07 13.52
N ILE A 52 11.03 14.67 13.19
CA ILE A 52 11.30 13.51 12.32
C ILE A 52 10.77 12.23 12.98
N PHE A 53 11.02 12.03 14.28
CA PHE A 53 10.50 10.88 15.02
C PHE A 53 8.98 10.83 15.02
N VAL A 54 8.29 11.96 15.24
CA VAL A 54 6.82 12.06 15.18
C VAL A 54 6.31 11.83 13.77
N VAL A 55 7.01 12.30 12.73
CA VAL A 55 6.61 12.08 11.32
C VAL A 55 6.82 10.63 10.91
N LEU A 56 7.96 10.02 11.31
CA LEU A 56 8.26 8.61 10.99
C LEU A 56 7.43 7.61 11.81
N ASN A 57 7.01 7.99 13.03
CA ASN A 57 6.14 7.18 13.88
C ASN A 57 4.66 7.63 13.87
N ARG A 58 4.29 8.58 13.00
CA ARG A 58 2.86 8.74 12.72
C ARG A 58 2.36 7.44 12.12
N PRO A 59 1.37 6.77 12.74
CA PRO A 59 0.68 5.70 12.03
C PRO A 59 0.19 6.31 10.71
N TRP A 60 0.72 5.82 9.61
CA TRP A 60 0.27 6.19 8.27
C TRP A 60 -1.16 5.70 8.14
N GLY A 61 -2.07 6.61 8.19
CA GLY A 61 -3.50 6.37 8.12
C GLY A 61 -4.17 7.22 9.19
N SER A 62 -4.74 8.35 8.80
CA SER A 62 -5.99 8.76 9.44
C SER A 62 -6.84 7.52 9.35
N SER A 63 -7.08 6.84 10.48
CA SER A 63 -8.10 5.82 10.56
C SER A 63 -9.44 6.56 10.42
N THR A 64 -9.85 6.86 9.19
CA THR A 64 -11.24 6.63 8.83
C THR A 64 -11.42 5.18 9.22
N GLN A 65 -12.14 4.92 10.29
CA GLN A 65 -12.38 3.57 10.79
C GLN A 65 -13.01 2.85 9.61
N ALA A 66 -12.24 1.95 8.95
CA ALA A 66 -12.72 1.20 7.79
C ALA A 66 -14.05 0.58 8.22
N THR A 67 -15.09 0.81 7.44
CA THR A 67 -16.43 0.31 7.77
C THR A 67 -16.36 -1.21 7.88
N ALA A 68 -16.55 -1.75 9.07
CA ALA A 68 -16.47 -3.18 9.30
C ALA A 68 -17.55 -3.89 8.48
N ALA A 69 -17.16 -4.95 7.75
CA ALA A 69 -18.09 -5.79 7.02
C ALA A 69 -19.01 -6.54 7.99
N SER A 70 -20.32 -6.37 7.81
CA SER A 70 -21.37 -7.04 8.60
C SER A 70 -22.44 -7.70 7.72
N TYR A 71 -22.17 -7.80 6.43
CA TYR A 71 -23.02 -8.43 5.42
C TYR A 71 -22.72 -9.92 5.26
N PRO A 72 -23.69 -10.73 4.84
CA PRO A 72 -23.47 -12.13 4.50
C PRO A 72 -22.58 -12.26 3.26
N VAL A 73 -21.80 -13.34 3.22
CA VAL A 73 -20.98 -13.73 2.06
C VAL A 73 -21.26 -15.19 1.73
N ALA A 74 -21.49 -15.49 0.47
CA ALA A 74 -21.69 -16.83 -0.05
C ALA A 74 -20.85 -17.05 -1.30
N VAL A 75 -20.60 -18.30 -1.65
CA VAL A 75 -19.93 -18.68 -2.91
C VAL A 75 -20.79 -19.67 -3.66
N ASP A 76 -20.95 -19.45 -4.96
CA ASP A 76 -21.56 -20.38 -5.91
C ASP A 76 -20.61 -20.56 -7.10
N GLY A 77 -20.10 -21.77 -7.26
CA GLY A 77 -19.04 -22.04 -8.20
C GLY A 77 -17.80 -21.19 -7.94
N VAL A 78 -17.51 -20.25 -8.84
CA VAL A 78 -16.38 -19.31 -8.73
C VAL A 78 -16.83 -17.85 -8.55
N VAL A 79 -18.08 -17.64 -8.19
CA VAL A 79 -18.63 -16.31 -7.90
C VAL A 79 -18.83 -16.16 -6.41
N VAL A 80 -18.27 -15.12 -5.83
CA VAL A 80 -18.52 -14.75 -4.44
C VAL A 80 -19.58 -13.65 -4.40
N THR A 81 -20.69 -13.93 -3.73
CA THR A 81 -21.75 -12.94 -3.52
C THR A 81 -21.65 -12.37 -2.11
N ALA A 82 -21.45 -11.07 -2.00
CA ALA A 82 -21.49 -10.30 -0.78
C ALA A 82 -22.79 -9.48 -0.71
N GLY A 83 -23.40 -9.39 0.47
CA GLY A 83 -24.63 -8.62 0.69
C GLY A 83 -25.88 -9.46 0.82
N GLN A 84 -26.98 -8.79 1.13
CA GLN A 84 -28.29 -9.43 1.33
C GLN A 84 -28.85 -9.90 -0.02
N ALA A 85 -29.39 -11.14 -0.06
CA ALA A 85 -29.99 -11.69 -1.28
C ALA A 85 -31.16 -10.84 -1.80
N SER A 86 -31.86 -10.14 -0.90
CA SER A 86 -32.99 -9.27 -1.19
C SER A 86 -32.57 -7.84 -1.58
N ALA A 87 -31.28 -7.52 -1.65
CA ALA A 87 -30.82 -6.20 -2.05
C ALA A 87 -31.36 -5.83 -3.45
N PRO A 88 -31.91 -4.61 -3.62
CA PRO A 88 -32.56 -4.19 -4.87
C PRO A 88 -31.57 -4.08 -6.03
N VAL A 89 -30.33 -3.73 -5.77
CA VAL A 89 -29.29 -3.53 -6.78
C VAL A 89 -28.29 -4.67 -6.73
N THR A 90 -27.97 -5.24 -7.91
CA THR A 90 -26.88 -6.21 -8.09
C THR A 90 -25.77 -5.56 -8.90
N ILE A 91 -24.57 -5.59 -8.36
CA ILE A 91 -23.35 -5.12 -9.02
C ILE A 91 -22.47 -6.34 -9.26
N ASP A 92 -21.98 -6.52 -10.48
CA ASP A 92 -20.99 -7.54 -10.83
C ASP A 92 -19.62 -6.85 -10.93
N VAL A 93 -18.63 -7.36 -10.20
CA VAL A 93 -17.23 -6.87 -10.19
C VAL A 93 -16.36 -7.99 -10.77
N TYR A 94 -15.78 -7.75 -11.94
CA TYR A 94 -14.82 -8.64 -12.59
C TYR A 94 -13.41 -8.12 -12.29
N GLU A 95 -12.62 -8.89 -11.57
CA GLU A 95 -11.34 -8.47 -11.02
C GLU A 95 -10.25 -9.52 -11.16
N ASP A 96 -9.00 -9.09 -11.09
CA ASP A 96 -7.82 -9.96 -11.03
C ASP A 96 -6.91 -9.44 -9.93
N PHE A 97 -6.50 -10.30 -9.02
CA PHE A 97 -5.67 -9.93 -7.86
C PHE A 97 -4.23 -9.51 -8.22
N LEU A 98 -3.84 -9.61 -9.48
CA LEU A 98 -2.58 -9.02 -9.98
C LEU A 98 -2.79 -7.67 -10.66
N CYS A 99 -4.03 -7.27 -10.95
CA CYS A 99 -4.32 -6.08 -11.73
C CYS A 99 -4.17 -4.78 -10.90
N PRO A 100 -3.23 -3.87 -11.24
CA PRO A 100 -3.05 -2.63 -10.50
C PRO A 100 -4.25 -1.68 -10.59
N PHE A 101 -5.09 -1.83 -11.62
CA PHE A 101 -6.31 -1.03 -11.76
C PHE A 101 -7.41 -1.56 -10.83
N CYS A 102 -7.45 -2.88 -10.56
CA CYS A 102 -8.35 -3.48 -9.58
C CYS A 102 -7.99 -3.02 -8.16
N GLU A 103 -6.72 -3.04 -7.81
CA GLU A 103 -6.24 -2.49 -6.52
C GLU A 103 -6.68 -1.04 -6.33
N ARG A 104 -6.52 -0.19 -7.36
CA ARG A 104 -6.97 1.20 -7.30
C ARG A 104 -8.49 1.35 -7.21
N PHE A 105 -9.24 0.47 -7.86
CA PHE A 105 -10.71 0.45 -7.74
C PHE A 105 -11.11 0.11 -6.31
N GLU A 106 -10.57 -0.95 -5.74
CA GLU A 106 -10.83 -1.36 -4.36
C GLU A 106 -10.45 -0.26 -3.36
N THR A 107 -9.23 0.28 -3.46
CA THR A 107 -8.77 1.35 -2.55
C THR A 107 -9.71 2.57 -2.54
N ARG A 108 -10.33 2.90 -3.68
CA ARG A 108 -11.21 4.06 -3.77
C ARG A 108 -12.65 3.77 -3.38
N ASN A 109 -13.13 2.54 -3.56
CA ASN A 109 -14.55 2.23 -3.50
C ASN A 109 -14.93 1.31 -2.33
N ALA A 110 -13.96 0.62 -1.68
CA ALA A 110 -14.25 -0.39 -0.66
C ALA A 110 -15.12 0.13 0.49
N ASP A 111 -14.86 1.33 1.01
CA ASP A 111 -15.64 1.89 2.10
C ASP A 111 -17.09 2.18 1.70
N GLY A 112 -17.29 2.77 0.52
CA GLY A 112 -18.63 3.06 -0.01
C GLY A 112 -19.43 1.79 -0.33
N LEU A 113 -18.79 0.80 -0.95
CA LEU A 113 -19.40 -0.49 -1.23
C LEU A 113 -19.73 -1.24 0.07
N THR A 114 -18.82 -1.26 1.04
CA THR A 114 -19.05 -1.89 2.34
C THR A 114 -20.22 -1.24 3.09
N ALA A 115 -20.33 0.08 3.06
CA ALA A 115 -21.47 0.78 3.65
C ALA A 115 -22.78 0.38 2.97
N ALA A 116 -22.84 0.39 1.64
CA ALA A 116 -24.02 0.01 0.88
C ALA A 116 -24.42 -1.46 1.06
N LEU A 117 -23.43 -2.37 1.18
CA LEU A 117 -23.62 -3.80 1.51
C LEU A 117 -24.21 -3.99 2.91
N ASN A 118 -23.65 -3.29 3.92
CA ASN A 118 -24.13 -3.35 5.30
C ASN A 118 -25.56 -2.81 5.44
N GLU A 119 -25.90 -1.80 4.67
CA GLU A 119 -27.25 -1.21 4.61
C GLU A 119 -28.24 -2.05 3.80
N GLY A 120 -27.79 -3.13 3.15
CA GLY A 120 -28.62 -3.98 2.30
C GLY A 120 -29.13 -3.30 1.02
N LYS A 121 -28.51 -2.20 0.60
CA LYS A 121 -28.84 -1.46 -0.62
C LYS A 121 -28.32 -2.15 -1.87
N VAL A 122 -27.20 -2.87 -1.78
CA VAL A 122 -26.61 -3.62 -2.87
C VAL A 122 -26.26 -5.04 -2.43
N LYS A 123 -26.16 -5.92 -3.40
CA LYS A 123 -25.34 -7.12 -3.35
C LYS A 123 -24.31 -7.05 -4.46
N VAL A 124 -23.12 -7.57 -4.20
CA VAL A 124 -22.00 -7.57 -5.15
C VAL A 124 -21.60 -8.99 -5.43
N ASN A 125 -21.57 -9.35 -6.71
CA ASN A 125 -20.99 -10.59 -7.20
C ASN A 125 -19.55 -10.31 -7.63
N TYR A 126 -18.59 -10.89 -6.92
CA TYR A 126 -17.17 -10.79 -7.26
C TYR A 126 -16.78 -11.98 -8.12
N HIS A 127 -16.30 -11.67 -9.33
CA HIS A 127 -15.80 -12.63 -10.31
C HIS A 127 -14.27 -12.51 -10.34
N ALA A 128 -13.58 -13.31 -9.51
CA ALA A 128 -12.13 -13.34 -9.49
C ALA A 128 -11.60 -14.11 -10.72
N LEU A 129 -10.88 -13.41 -11.58
CA LEU A 129 -10.40 -13.88 -12.86
C LEU A 129 -8.89 -14.10 -12.86
N ASN A 130 -8.36 -14.74 -13.91
CA ASN A 130 -6.94 -15.01 -14.09
C ASN A 130 -6.38 -14.46 -15.41
N ILE A 131 -6.87 -13.30 -15.85
CA ILE A 131 -6.49 -12.68 -17.11
C ILE A 131 -4.98 -12.31 -17.17
N LEU A 132 -4.37 -12.08 -16.00
CA LEU A 132 -2.97 -11.69 -15.87
C LEU A 132 -2.04 -12.84 -15.43
N ASP A 133 -2.49 -14.10 -15.49
CA ASP A 133 -1.70 -15.27 -15.07
C ASP A 133 -0.30 -15.34 -15.70
N ALA A 134 -0.19 -14.96 -16.96
CA ALA A 134 1.08 -14.91 -17.67
C ALA A 134 2.02 -13.75 -17.27
N ARG A 135 1.56 -12.86 -16.38
CA ARG A 135 2.30 -11.66 -15.96
C ARG A 135 3.16 -11.87 -14.71
N THR A 136 3.25 -13.09 -14.17
CA THR A 136 4.20 -13.46 -13.11
C THR A 136 5.23 -14.46 -13.62
N THR A 137 6.32 -14.62 -12.88
CA THR A 137 7.38 -15.58 -13.21
C THR A 137 7.76 -16.40 -11.97
N PRO A 138 7.32 -17.68 -11.86
CA PRO A 138 6.53 -18.43 -12.83
C PRO A 138 5.10 -17.88 -13.01
N PRO A 139 4.42 -18.18 -14.14
CA PRO A 139 3.02 -17.83 -14.36
C PRO A 139 2.09 -18.53 -13.37
N GLY A 140 0.90 -17.94 -13.09
CA GLY A 140 -0.17 -18.63 -12.34
C GLY A 140 -0.61 -17.96 -11.06
N TYR A 141 -0.08 -16.81 -10.69
CA TYR A 141 -0.46 -16.12 -9.45
C TYR A 141 -1.94 -15.71 -9.43
N SER A 142 -2.49 -15.16 -10.53
CA SER A 142 -3.89 -14.74 -10.56
C SER A 142 -4.83 -15.91 -10.27
N THR A 143 -4.57 -17.09 -10.84
CA THR A 143 -5.30 -18.33 -10.54
C THR A 143 -5.18 -18.72 -9.07
N LEU A 144 -3.96 -18.71 -8.50
CA LEU A 144 -3.74 -19.06 -7.09
C LEU A 144 -4.46 -18.10 -6.14
N ALA A 145 -4.39 -16.79 -6.40
CA ALA A 145 -5.03 -15.77 -5.58
C ALA A 145 -6.56 -15.86 -5.66
N ALA A 146 -7.12 -16.05 -6.87
CA ALA A 146 -8.54 -16.25 -7.07
C ALA A 146 -9.04 -17.50 -6.34
N ASN A 147 -8.33 -18.63 -6.45
CA ASN A 147 -8.66 -19.84 -5.69
C ASN A 147 -8.61 -19.58 -4.17
N ALA A 148 -7.60 -18.89 -3.68
CA ALA A 148 -7.48 -18.59 -2.26
C ALA A 148 -8.63 -17.68 -1.76
N ALA A 149 -9.07 -16.70 -2.56
CA ALA A 149 -10.23 -15.88 -2.26
C ALA A 149 -11.52 -16.72 -2.14
N LEU A 150 -11.74 -17.69 -3.04
CA LEU A 150 -12.86 -18.61 -2.94
C LEU A 150 -12.80 -19.46 -1.67
N CYS A 151 -11.60 -19.95 -1.30
CA CYS A 151 -11.39 -20.73 -0.08
C CYS A 151 -11.67 -19.91 1.20
N ALA A 152 -11.54 -18.58 1.16
CA ALA A 152 -11.78 -17.69 2.29
C ALA A 152 -13.26 -17.59 2.67
N VAL A 153 -14.19 -17.89 1.76
CA VAL A 153 -15.64 -17.81 2.03
C VAL A 153 -16.06 -18.85 3.08
N PRO A 154 -15.85 -20.17 2.89
CA PRO A 154 -16.20 -21.16 3.92
C PRO A 154 -15.38 -21.01 5.21
N ALA A 155 -14.22 -20.35 5.16
CA ALA A 155 -13.43 -20.01 6.34
C ALA A 155 -13.99 -18.81 7.13
N GLY A 156 -15.00 -18.09 6.60
CA GLY A 156 -15.62 -16.94 7.25
C GLY A 156 -14.75 -15.67 7.28
N ILE A 157 -13.70 -15.61 6.48
CA ILE A 157 -12.71 -14.52 6.49
C ILE A 157 -12.70 -13.69 5.20
N TRP A 158 -13.59 -13.97 4.25
CA TRP A 158 -13.51 -13.44 2.89
C TRP A 158 -13.37 -11.92 2.82
N PRO A 159 -14.16 -11.06 3.52
CA PRO A 159 -14.05 -9.63 3.35
C PRO A 159 -12.65 -9.09 3.70
N ALA A 160 -12.09 -9.58 4.82
CA ALA A 160 -10.76 -9.20 5.25
C ALA A 160 -9.67 -9.80 4.37
N TYR A 161 -9.86 -11.02 3.88
CA TYR A 161 -8.91 -11.71 3.01
C TYR A 161 -8.84 -11.06 1.63
N HIS A 162 -9.99 -10.71 1.03
CA HIS A 162 -10.10 -9.99 -0.23
C HIS A 162 -9.34 -8.65 -0.16
N ALA A 163 -9.60 -7.85 0.88
CA ALA A 163 -8.89 -6.58 1.10
C ALA A 163 -7.37 -6.78 1.24
N ARG A 164 -6.93 -7.85 1.93
CA ARG A 164 -5.52 -8.17 2.11
C ARG A 164 -4.83 -8.61 0.81
N LEU A 165 -5.52 -9.33 -0.07
CA LEU A 165 -4.97 -9.71 -1.37
C LEU A 165 -4.61 -8.48 -2.22
N PHE A 166 -5.43 -7.43 -2.20
CA PHE A 166 -5.09 -6.18 -2.89
C PHE A 166 -4.05 -5.36 -2.14
N ALA A 167 -4.11 -5.28 -0.80
CA ALA A 167 -3.12 -4.55 0.00
C ALA A 167 -1.71 -5.16 -0.10
N GLU A 168 -1.61 -6.47 -0.30
CA GLU A 168 -0.34 -7.20 -0.47
C GLU A 168 -0.11 -7.62 -1.93
N GLN A 169 -0.78 -6.96 -2.88
CA GLN A 169 -0.67 -7.27 -4.30
C GLN A 169 0.78 -7.25 -4.77
N PRO A 170 1.27 -8.33 -5.39
CA PRO A 170 2.61 -8.34 -5.98
C PRO A 170 2.65 -7.51 -7.27
N ALA A 171 3.83 -7.00 -7.62
CA ALA A 171 4.01 -6.31 -8.89
C ALA A 171 3.92 -7.28 -10.08
N GLU A 172 3.38 -6.83 -11.22
CA GLU A 172 3.48 -7.55 -12.48
C GLU A 172 4.96 -7.82 -12.82
N GLY A 173 5.25 -8.99 -13.35
CA GLY A 173 6.62 -9.44 -13.65
C GLY A 173 7.36 -10.05 -12.45
N SER A 174 6.81 -9.95 -11.24
CA SER A 174 7.39 -10.60 -10.05
C SER A 174 7.07 -12.11 -10.00
N ALA A 175 7.55 -12.78 -8.95
CA ALA A 175 7.21 -14.20 -8.70
C ALA A 175 5.75 -14.41 -8.25
N GLY A 176 5.06 -13.35 -7.84
CA GLY A 176 3.76 -13.47 -7.16
C GLY A 176 3.90 -14.01 -5.74
N LEU A 177 2.77 -14.20 -5.06
CA LEU A 177 2.74 -14.89 -3.77
C LEU A 177 2.53 -16.40 -4.00
N THR A 178 3.25 -17.20 -3.22
CA THR A 178 3.10 -18.66 -3.21
C THR A 178 1.83 -19.09 -2.47
N ALA A 179 1.36 -20.32 -2.70
CA ALA A 179 0.25 -20.91 -1.94
C ALA A 179 0.49 -20.85 -0.42
N ALA A 180 1.74 -21.05 0.04
CA ALA A 180 2.08 -20.96 1.45
C ALA A 180 1.95 -19.53 2.00
N GLN A 181 2.33 -18.51 1.22
CA GLN A 181 2.16 -17.09 1.61
C GLN A 181 0.67 -16.70 1.62
N LEU A 182 -0.09 -17.13 0.62
CA LEU A 182 -1.55 -16.93 0.59
C LEU A 182 -2.23 -17.62 1.79
N SER A 183 -1.81 -18.84 2.14
CA SER A 183 -2.28 -19.55 3.33
C SER A 183 -1.91 -18.82 4.63
N ALA A 184 -0.72 -18.23 4.71
CA ALA A 184 -0.27 -17.47 5.87
C ALA A 184 -1.12 -16.20 6.08
N ILE A 185 -1.51 -15.50 5.02
CA ILE A 185 -2.44 -14.37 5.09
C ILE A 185 -3.75 -14.82 5.74
N GLY A 186 -4.37 -15.90 5.25
CA GLY A 186 -5.63 -16.39 5.81
C GLY A 186 -5.51 -16.87 7.25
N THR A 187 -4.42 -17.55 7.59
CA THR A 187 -4.15 -17.98 8.98
C THR A 187 -4.01 -16.79 9.91
N SER A 188 -3.39 -15.70 9.47
CA SER A 188 -3.30 -14.46 10.25
C SER A 188 -4.66 -13.80 10.51
N LEU A 189 -5.65 -14.10 9.68
CA LEU A 189 -7.05 -13.67 9.81
C LEU A 189 -7.93 -14.67 10.55
N GLY A 190 -7.35 -15.77 11.08
CA GLY A 190 -8.05 -16.77 11.87
C GLY A 190 -8.55 -17.99 11.09
N ALA A 191 -8.15 -18.15 9.83
CA ALA A 191 -8.52 -19.34 9.07
C ALA A 191 -7.87 -20.61 9.63
N GLY A 192 -8.65 -21.68 9.65
CA GLY A 192 -8.20 -23.00 10.11
C GLY A 192 -7.51 -23.82 9.01
N PRO A 193 -7.06 -25.06 9.34
CA PRO A 193 -6.32 -25.93 8.40
C PRO A 193 -7.06 -26.26 7.11
N ALA A 194 -8.39 -26.29 7.11
CA ALA A 194 -9.21 -26.56 5.92
C ALA A 194 -9.00 -25.48 4.83
N PHE A 195 -8.81 -24.22 5.25
CA PHE A 195 -8.46 -23.15 4.33
C PHE A 195 -7.11 -23.41 3.64
N THR A 196 -6.07 -23.72 4.42
CA THR A 196 -4.76 -24.06 3.88
C THR A 196 -4.81 -25.20 2.87
N GLN A 197 -5.51 -26.28 3.20
CA GLN A 197 -5.70 -27.42 2.29
C GLN A 197 -6.42 -27.01 0.99
N CYS A 198 -7.45 -26.16 1.08
CA CYS A 198 -8.16 -25.64 -0.08
C CYS A 198 -7.24 -24.80 -0.97
N VAL A 199 -6.45 -23.89 -0.39
CA VAL A 199 -5.50 -23.03 -1.12
C VAL A 199 -4.43 -23.87 -1.82
N GLU A 200 -3.81 -24.81 -1.11
CA GLU A 200 -2.75 -25.69 -1.64
C GLU A 200 -3.29 -26.64 -2.72
N GLY A 201 -4.51 -27.11 -2.56
CA GLY A 201 -5.17 -28.00 -3.52
C GLY A 201 -5.49 -27.34 -4.85
N ASN A 202 -5.64 -26.00 -4.90
CA ASN A 202 -5.96 -25.20 -6.09
C ASN A 202 -7.09 -25.80 -6.96
N GLY A 203 -8.12 -26.33 -6.30
CA GLY A 203 -9.16 -27.11 -6.94
C GLY A 203 -10.09 -26.32 -7.89
N ASN A 204 -10.13 -24.99 -7.75
CA ASN A 204 -10.99 -24.12 -8.56
C ASN A 204 -10.31 -23.61 -9.85
N ALA A 205 -9.03 -23.93 -10.10
CA ALA A 205 -8.23 -23.37 -11.20
C ALA A 205 -8.91 -23.50 -12.57
N ALA A 206 -9.43 -24.69 -12.90
CA ALA A 206 -10.09 -24.91 -14.19
C ALA A 206 -11.39 -24.08 -14.33
N ALA A 207 -12.18 -23.98 -13.25
CA ALA A 207 -13.42 -23.21 -13.25
C ALA A 207 -13.15 -21.70 -13.35
N ILE A 208 -12.09 -21.19 -12.67
CA ILE A 208 -11.63 -19.79 -12.78
C ILE A 208 -11.22 -19.48 -14.23
N THR A 209 -10.45 -20.36 -14.88
CA THR A 209 -10.05 -20.19 -16.28
C THR A 209 -11.25 -20.17 -17.21
N ALA A 210 -12.22 -21.07 -16.99
CA ALA A 210 -13.46 -21.08 -17.77
C ALA A 210 -14.29 -19.80 -17.57
N ALA A 211 -14.41 -19.30 -16.34
CA ALA A 211 -15.09 -18.05 -16.03
C ALA A 211 -14.40 -16.86 -16.68
N THR A 212 -13.05 -16.82 -16.68
CA THR A 212 -12.26 -15.79 -17.35
C THR A 212 -12.52 -15.79 -18.86
N ALA A 213 -12.54 -16.97 -19.49
CA ALA A 213 -12.85 -17.10 -20.91
C ALA A 213 -14.28 -16.64 -21.24
N ALA A 214 -15.26 -17.00 -20.40
CA ALA A 214 -16.64 -16.59 -20.57
C ALA A 214 -16.82 -15.07 -20.43
N ALA A 215 -16.22 -14.44 -19.41
CA ALA A 215 -16.25 -13.00 -19.23
C ALA A 215 -15.58 -12.27 -20.41
N SER A 216 -14.44 -12.75 -20.85
CA SER A 216 -13.70 -12.17 -21.99
C SER A 216 -14.45 -12.25 -23.32
N ALA A 217 -15.27 -13.28 -23.50
CA ALA A 217 -16.07 -13.47 -24.71
C ALA A 217 -17.40 -12.69 -24.70
N ASN A 218 -17.83 -12.14 -23.54
CA ASN A 218 -19.10 -11.45 -23.42
C ASN A 218 -19.01 -10.00 -23.97
N PRO A 219 -19.70 -9.67 -25.07
CA PRO A 219 -19.63 -8.34 -25.69
C PRO A 219 -20.17 -7.23 -24.78
N GLU A 220 -21.11 -7.51 -23.87
CA GLU A 220 -21.68 -6.54 -22.93
C GLU A 220 -20.68 -6.07 -21.86
N LEU A 221 -19.57 -6.81 -21.67
CA LEU A 221 -18.49 -6.51 -20.74
C LEU A 221 -17.28 -5.86 -21.42
N GLN A 222 -17.29 -5.76 -22.75
CA GLN A 222 -16.17 -5.24 -23.52
C GLN A 222 -16.26 -3.72 -23.73
N THR A 223 -15.12 -3.10 -24.01
CA THR A 223 -15.01 -1.75 -24.56
C THR A 223 -14.15 -1.84 -25.83
N ASP A 224 -14.68 -1.35 -26.95
CA ASP A 224 -14.01 -1.44 -28.26
C ASP A 224 -13.58 -2.89 -28.64
N GLY A 225 -14.42 -3.88 -28.27
CA GLY A 225 -14.16 -5.29 -28.54
C GLY A 225 -13.10 -5.92 -27.63
N GLN A 226 -12.68 -5.25 -26.57
CA GLN A 226 -11.70 -5.76 -25.62
C GLN A 226 -12.27 -5.84 -24.20
N PHE A 227 -12.00 -6.97 -23.55
CA PHE A 227 -12.28 -7.17 -22.13
C PHE A 227 -11.05 -6.83 -21.29
N GLY A 228 -11.24 -6.26 -20.10
CA GLY A 228 -10.19 -5.97 -19.14
C GLY A 228 -10.73 -5.84 -17.74
N THR A 229 -9.83 -5.86 -16.74
CA THR A 229 -10.16 -5.69 -15.33
C THR A 229 -9.64 -4.37 -14.77
N PRO A 230 -10.35 -3.73 -13.81
CA PRO A 230 -11.69 -4.12 -13.37
C PRO A 230 -12.75 -3.82 -14.43
N THR A 231 -13.74 -4.68 -14.55
CA THR A 231 -15.00 -4.39 -15.24
C THR A 231 -16.11 -4.45 -14.21
N ILE A 232 -16.91 -3.38 -14.13
CA ILE A 232 -18.07 -3.27 -13.26
C ILE A 232 -19.31 -3.31 -14.12
N ALA A 233 -20.28 -4.13 -13.75
CA ALA A 233 -21.53 -4.25 -14.50
C ALA A 233 -22.76 -4.18 -13.58
N VAL A 234 -23.85 -3.66 -14.12
CA VAL A 234 -25.18 -3.64 -13.50
C VAL A 234 -26.18 -4.15 -14.53
N GLY A 235 -27.02 -5.09 -14.14
CA GLY A 235 -27.95 -5.71 -15.07
C GLY A 235 -27.27 -6.41 -16.26
N GLY A 236 -26.07 -6.95 -16.05
CA GLY A 236 -25.27 -7.65 -17.06
C GLY A 236 -24.54 -6.77 -18.06
N ARG A 237 -24.59 -5.45 -17.92
CA ARG A 237 -23.95 -4.48 -18.83
C ARG A 237 -22.88 -3.67 -18.09
N LYS A 238 -21.74 -3.51 -18.74
CA LYS A 238 -20.65 -2.69 -18.23
C LYS A 238 -21.10 -1.25 -18.00
N ILE A 239 -20.68 -0.69 -16.87
CA ILE A 239 -20.90 0.71 -16.52
C ILE A 239 -19.54 1.44 -16.38
N ASP A 240 -19.58 2.76 -16.57
CA ASP A 240 -18.42 3.62 -16.32
C ASP A 240 -18.36 3.96 -14.82
N VAL A 241 -17.21 3.68 -14.20
CA VAL A 241 -16.92 3.95 -12.79
C VAL A 241 -15.78 4.97 -12.62
N SER A 242 -15.48 5.73 -13.65
CA SER A 242 -14.50 6.82 -13.60
C SER A 242 -14.98 8.01 -12.78
N ASP A 243 -16.28 8.23 -12.73
CA ASP A 243 -16.92 9.22 -11.87
C ASP A 243 -16.92 8.73 -10.41
N SER A 244 -16.58 9.60 -9.47
CA SER A 244 -16.62 9.30 -8.03
C SER A 244 -18.03 8.97 -7.53
N ASP A 245 -19.06 9.47 -8.19
CA ASP A 245 -20.46 9.37 -7.78
C ASP A 245 -21.20 8.18 -8.45
N TRP A 246 -20.46 7.34 -9.20
CA TRP A 246 -21.04 6.19 -9.92
C TRP A 246 -21.92 5.29 -9.02
N LEU A 247 -21.47 5.00 -7.78
CA LEU A 247 -22.21 4.17 -6.84
C LEU A 247 -23.53 4.84 -6.43
N GLN A 248 -23.52 6.15 -6.16
CA GLN A 248 -24.74 6.89 -5.83
C GLN A 248 -25.71 6.91 -6.99
N THR A 249 -25.20 7.05 -8.22
CA THR A 249 -26.01 6.98 -9.44
C THR A 249 -26.69 5.62 -9.59
N VAL A 250 -25.94 4.52 -9.36
CA VAL A 250 -26.47 3.16 -9.39
C VAL A 250 -27.53 2.93 -8.30
N LEU A 251 -27.27 3.42 -7.07
CA LEU A 251 -28.21 3.30 -5.96
C LEU A 251 -29.49 4.10 -6.16
N ALA A 252 -29.45 5.21 -6.90
CA ALA A 252 -30.63 6.04 -7.19
C ALA A 252 -31.49 5.44 -8.32
N ALA A 253 -30.95 4.55 -9.14
CA ALA A 253 -31.64 3.93 -10.27
C ALA A 253 -32.32 2.60 -9.92
N GLY A 254 -32.07 2.01 -8.76
CA GLY A 254 -32.64 0.74 -8.26
C GLY A 254 -33.59 0.95 -7.10
#